data_0618fa792c79cd84188068da0b7ae686
#
_entry.id   0618fa792c79cd84188068da0b7ae686
#
_cell.length_a   1.000
_cell.length_b   1.000
_cell.length_c   1.000
_cell.angle_alpha   90.00
_cell.angle_beta   90.00
_cell.angle_gamma   90.00
#
_symmetry.space_group_name_H-M   'P 1'
#
loop_
_entity.id
_entity.type
_entity.pdbx_description
1 polymer ?
#
loop_
_entity_poly.entity_id
_entity_poly.type
_entity_poly.pdbx_seq_one_letter_code
_entity_poly.pdbx_strand_id
1 'polypeptide(L)'
;MDYMKESLACHKEWKGKIEVVSRVPVDSKEALSLAYTPGVAKPCLEIEKDPDLSYELTRRHNLCAVITDGTAVLGLGDLGPEAGMPVMEGKCVLFKSFGNVDAFPLCIRSKDVDEIVNTVYLISGSFGGVNLEDISSPRCFEIERKLKEKCDIPIFHDDQHGTAIITLAGLTNALKIVGKKKEDVRIVTSGAGAAAISIVKLLLSAGYRHITMCDRKGAIYEGREGLNWIKEEMALSTNKEKKKGLLKDVIKGADIFIGVSAPDTLTKEMVASMNKDAIVFACANPTPEIMPEEAKAGGARIVATGRSDYPNQVNNVLAFPGVFRGTFDVRASDINEAMKLAAAKALSDLVSDEELNEEYILPKAFDPRVGKAVAAAVSQAARDSGVARI
;
A
#
# COMPACT_ATOMS: atom_id res chain seq x y z
N MET A 1 27.62 -5.05 -1.77
CA MET A 1 26.94 -6.34 -2.02
C MET A 1 26.01 -6.14 -3.21
N ASP A 2 26.05 -7.02 -4.20
CA ASP A 2 25.12 -6.98 -5.34
C ASP A 2 23.87 -7.81 -4.99
N TYR A 3 22.89 -7.15 -4.37
CA TYR A 3 21.67 -7.81 -3.93
C TYR A 3 20.87 -8.48 -5.06
N MET A 4 20.92 -7.98 -6.29
CA MET A 4 20.21 -8.61 -7.42
C MET A 4 20.82 -9.96 -7.78
N LYS A 5 22.15 -10.03 -7.88
CA LYS A 5 22.87 -11.27 -8.19
C LYS A 5 22.72 -12.30 -7.07
N GLU A 6 22.85 -11.86 -5.82
CA GLU A 6 22.71 -12.75 -4.66
C GLU A 6 21.27 -13.25 -4.51
N SER A 7 20.26 -12.36 -4.68
CA SER A 7 18.86 -12.75 -4.65
C SER A 7 18.55 -13.84 -5.68
N LEU A 8 19.09 -13.75 -6.91
CA LEU A 8 18.90 -14.80 -7.91
C LEU A 8 19.49 -16.14 -7.46
N ALA A 9 20.67 -16.14 -6.83
CA ALA A 9 21.29 -17.34 -6.28
C ALA A 9 20.43 -17.95 -5.16
N CYS A 10 19.98 -17.13 -4.22
CA CYS A 10 19.10 -17.55 -3.13
C CYS A 10 17.77 -18.14 -3.65
N HIS A 11 17.13 -17.52 -4.66
CA HIS A 11 15.89 -18.05 -5.21
C HIS A 11 16.05 -19.42 -5.87
N LYS A 12 17.22 -19.70 -6.47
CA LYS A 12 17.55 -21.04 -7.00
C LYS A 12 17.71 -22.09 -5.89
N GLU A 13 18.28 -21.69 -4.75
CA GLU A 13 18.44 -22.55 -3.58
C GLU A 13 17.12 -22.78 -2.86
N TRP A 14 16.37 -21.71 -2.57
CA TRP A 14 15.09 -21.76 -1.84
C TRP A 14 14.00 -22.50 -2.62
N LYS A 15 13.99 -22.43 -3.96
CA LYS A 15 12.92 -23.01 -4.82
C LYS A 15 11.52 -22.53 -4.48
N GLY A 16 11.40 -21.31 -4.03
CA GLY A 16 10.22 -20.66 -3.48
C GLY A 16 10.43 -20.16 -2.05
N LYS A 17 9.63 -19.20 -1.63
CA LYS A 17 9.76 -18.56 -0.31
C LYS A 17 8.67 -18.95 0.67
N ILE A 18 7.68 -19.69 0.21
CA ILE A 18 6.55 -20.16 1.01
C ILE A 18 6.38 -21.67 0.90
N GLU A 19 5.81 -22.27 1.93
CA GLU A 19 5.35 -23.64 1.95
C GLU A 19 4.00 -23.73 2.64
N VAL A 20 3.25 -24.81 2.35
CA VAL A 20 1.99 -25.15 3.05
C VAL A 20 2.28 -26.27 4.03
N VAL A 21 2.10 -26.00 5.32
CA VAL A 21 2.35 -26.97 6.40
C VAL A 21 1.04 -27.36 7.07
N SER A 22 0.95 -28.64 7.46
CA SER A 22 -0.17 -29.13 8.27
C SER A 22 -0.12 -28.51 9.66
N ARG A 23 -1.29 -28.06 10.16
CA ARG A 23 -1.45 -27.57 11.55
C ARG A 23 -1.92 -28.63 12.52
N VAL A 24 -2.28 -29.79 12.02
CA VAL A 24 -2.76 -30.95 12.81
C VAL A 24 -1.96 -32.18 12.46
N PRO A 25 -1.71 -33.09 13.43
CA PRO A 25 -1.06 -34.35 13.16
C PRO A 25 -2.01 -35.29 12.38
N VAL A 26 -1.43 -36.17 11.56
CA VAL A 26 -2.15 -37.26 10.88
C VAL A 26 -1.29 -38.53 11.04
N ASP A 27 -1.01 -38.91 12.27
CA ASP A 27 -0.07 -39.96 12.67
C ASP A 27 -0.75 -41.20 13.26
N SER A 28 -2.10 -41.19 13.35
CA SER A 28 -2.90 -42.30 13.84
C SER A 28 -4.21 -42.39 13.07
N LYS A 29 -4.89 -43.53 13.19
CA LYS A 29 -6.21 -43.75 12.60
C LYS A 29 -7.25 -42.76 13.15
N GLU A 30 -7.19 -42.50 14.46
CA GLU A 30 -8.03 -41.51 15.13
C GLU A 30 -7.78 -40.10 14.60
N ALA A 31 -6.53 -39.67 14.52
CA ALA A 31 -6.13 -38.34 14.00
C ALA A 31 -6.62 -38.19 12.54
N LEU A 32 -6.40 -39.19 11.69
CA LEU A 32 -6.90 -39.18 10.32
C LEU A 32 -8.44 -39.08 10.26
N SER A 33 -9.15 -39.84 11.14
CA SER A 33 -10.61 -39.85 11.17
C SER A 33 -11.18 -38.50 11.64
N LEU A 34 -10.48 -37.78 12.49
CA LEU A 34 -10.89 -36.45 12.93
C LEU A 34 -10.56 -35.37 11.86
N ALA A 35 -9.35 -35.45 11.26
CA ALA A 35 -8.90 -34.46 10.30
C ALA A 35 -9.56 -34.58 8.92
N TYR A 36 -10.01 -35.78 8.57
CA TYR A 36 -10.60 -36.07 7.26
C TYR A 36 -11.86 -36.95 7.41
N THR A 37 -11.91 -38.12 6.81
CA THR A 37 -13.12 -38.99 6.78
C THR A 37 -13.10 -39.97 7.95
N PRO A 38 -14.22 -40.09 8.72
CA PRO A 38 -15.55 -39.50 8.54
C PRO A 38 -15.79 -38.16 9.29
N GLY A 39 -14.91 -37.75 10.19
CA GLY A 39 -15.13 -36.65 11.12
C GLY A 39 -15.42 -35.30 10.45
N VAL A 40 -14.74 -35.01 9.34
CA VAL A 40 -14.88 -33.75 8.59
C VAL A 40 -16.29 -33.48 8.06
N ALA A 41 -17.13 -34.48 7.96
CA ALA A 41 -18.52 -34.29 7.54
C ALA A 41 -19.32 -33.39 8.49
N LYS A 42 -19.03 -33.45 9.80
CA LYS A 42 -19.74 -32.62 10.80
C LYS A 42 -19.47 -31.13 10.62
N PRO A 43 -18.21 -30.63 10.57
CA PRO A 43 -17.94 -29.25 10.22
C PRO A 43 -18.57 -28.77 8.91
N CYS A 44 -18.57 -29.58 7.84
CA CYS A 44 -19.24 -29.24 6.58
C CYS A 44 -20.74 -28.97 6.76
N LEU A 45 -21.44 -29.85 7.49
CA LEU A 45 -22.87 -29.69 7.77
C LEU A 45 -23.17 -28.47 8.69
N GLU A 46 -22.27 -28.09 9.55
CA GLU A 46 -22.45 -26.87 10.36
C GLU A 46 -22.26 -25.61 9.51
N ILE A 47 -21.25 -25.59 8.64
CA ILE A 47 -21.00 -24.45 7.71
C ILE A 47 -22.14 -24.34 6.68
N GLU A 48 -22.72 -25.45 6.23
CA GLU A 48 -23.90 -25.44 5.33
C GLU A 48 -25.08 -24.70 5.95
N LYS A 49 -25.29 -24.88 7.25
CA LYS A 49 -26.37 -24.22 8.00
C LYS A 49 -26.08 -22.76 8.30
N ASP A 50 -24.83 -22.48 8.62
CA ASP A 50 -24.34 -21.16 8.96
C ASP A 50 -22.97 -20.92 8.29
N PRO A 51 -22.92 -20.27 7.10
CA PRO A 51 -21.69 -19.99 6.37
C PRO A 51 -20.64 -19.20 7.15
N ASP A 52 -21.05 -18.44 8.16
CA ASP A 52 -20.14 -17.65 9.00
C ASP A 52 -19.23 -18.55 9.84
N LEU A 53 -19.65 -19.75 10.17
CA LEU A 53 -18.81 -20.76 10.85
C LEU A 53 -17.58 -21.17 10.01
N SER A 54 -17.55 -20.87 8.71
CA SER A 54 -16.33 -21.06 7.90
C SER A 54 -15.14 -20.27 8.43
N TYR A 55 -15.35 -19.14 9.09
CA TYR A 55 -14.31 -18.34 9.73
C TYR A 55 -13.80 -18.94 11.04
N GLU A 56 -14.58 -19.78 11.71
CA GLU A 56 -14.20 -20.47 12.95
C GLU A 56 -13.60 -21.84 12.67
N LEU A 57 -14.22 -22.59 11.74
CA LEU A 57 -13.92 -23.99 11.49
C LEU A 57 -12.87 -24.22 10.38
N THR A 58 -12.46 -23.16 9.67
CA THR A 58 -11.42 -23.24 8.63
C THR A 58 -10.36 -22.16 8.79
N ARG A 59 -9.31 -22.21 7.96
CA ARG A 59 -8.27 -21.19 7.94
C ARG A 59 -8.71 -19.87 7.27
N ARG A 60 -9.93 -19.79 6.75
CA ARG A 60 -10.49 -18.62 6.08
C ARG A 60 -10.28 -17.32 6.90
N HIS A 61 -10.47 -17.38 8.23
CA HIS A 61 -10.32 -16.22 9.11
C HIS A 61 -8.96 -15.52 9.07
N ASN A 62 -7.90 -16.22 8.66
CA ASN A 62 -6.53 -15.70 8.67
C ASN A 62 -5.82 -15.85 7.33
N LEU A 63 -6.52 -16.15 6.23
CA LEU A 63 -5.93 -16.40 4.93
C LEU A 63 -6.23 -15.26 3.97
N CYS A 64 -5.17 -14.61 3.44
CA CYS A 64 -5.23 -13.56 2.45
C CYS A 64 -4.82 -14.07 1.07
N ALA A 65 -5.57 -13.76 0.03
CA ALA A 65 -5.13 -13.94 -1.35
C ALA A 65 -4.28 -12.74 -1.78
N VAL A 66 -3.06 -12.97 -2.26
CA VAL A 66 -2.20 -11.95 -2.89
C VAL A 66 -2.29 -12.11 -4.40
N ILE A 67 -2.94 -11.17 -5.06
CA ILE A 67 -3.37 -11.30 -6.45
C ILE A 67 -2.69 -10.28 -7.35
N THR A 68 -2.14 -10.74 -8.47
CA THR A 68 -1.51 -9.91 -9.50
C THR A 68 -1.85 -10.38 -10.91
N ASP A 69 -1.79 -9.49 -11.89
CA ASP A 69 -1.68 -9.81 -13.30
C ASP A 69 -0.27 -9.54 -13.85
N GLY A 70 0.64 -9.06 -13.01
CA GLY A 70 2.03 -8.80 -13.33
C GLY A 70 2.28 -7.63 -14.28
N THR A 71 1.34 -6.67 -14.36
CA THR A 71 1.43 -5.55 -15.33
C THR A 71 2.14 -4.30 -14.79
N ALA A 72 2.55 -4.28 -13.50
CA ALA A 72 3.25 -3.15 -12.90
C ALA A 72 4.32 -3.60 -11.88
N VAL A 73 5.10 -4.60 -12.21
CA VAL A 73 6.05 -5.26 -11.30
C VAL A 73 7.23 -4.32 -10.97
N LEU A 74 7.33 -3.87 -9.72
CA LEU A 74 8.49 -3.16 -9.12
C LEU A 74 9.07 -1.99 -9.95
N GLY A 75 8.33 -1.33 -10.78
CA GLY A 75 8.89 -0.32 -11.70
C GLY A 75 9.58 -0.89 -12.96
N LEU A 76 9.64 -2.22 -13.09
CA LEU A 76 10.08 -2.90 -14.31
C LEU A 76 8.99 -2.92 -15.39
N GLY A 77 7.75 -2.66 -14.98
CA GLY A 77 6.59 -2.60 -15.85
C GLY A 77 5.88 -3.96 -16.04
N ASP A 78 5.36 -4.18 -17.23
CA ASP A 78 4.55 -5.34 -17.60
C ASP A 78 5.45 -6.56 -17.89
N LEU A 79 5.68 -7.37 -16.88
CA LEU A 79 6.47 -8.61 -16.98
C LEU A 79 5.60 -9.86 -17.15
N GLY A 80 4.30 -9.74 -16.87
CA GLY A 80 3.37 -10.86 -16.87
C GLY A 80 3.28 -11.60 -15.53
N PRO A 81 2.23 -12.44 -15.37
CA PRO A 81 1.86 -13.02 -14.09
C PRO A 81 2.92 -13.99 -13.54
N GLU A 82 3.53 -14.83 -14.37
CA GLU A 82 4.55 -15.79 -13.92
C GLU A 82 5.80 -15.09 -13.40
N ALA A 83 6.23 -14.02 -14.07
CA ALA A 83 7.39 -13.24 -13.65
C ALA A 83 7.11 -12.39 -12.40
N GLY A 84 5.85 -12.13 -12.08
CA GLY A 84 5.42 -11.50 -10.83
C GLY A 84 5.46 -12.42 -9.61
N MET A 85 5.46 -13.75 -9.78
CA MET A 85 5.39 -14.71 -8.68
C MET A 85 6.45 -14.49 -7.59
N PRO A 86 7.74 -14.22 -7.88
CA PRO A 86 8.73 -13.99 -6.82
C PRO A 86 8.38 -12.79 -5.92
N VAL A 87 7.76 -11.74 -6.46
CA VAL A 87 7.30 -10.58 -5.68
C VAL A 87 6.12 -10.98 -4.81
N MET A 88 5.15 -11.73 -5.37
CA MET A 88 3.95 -12.18 -4.65
C MET A 88 4.30 -13.12 -3.49
N GLU A 89 5.23 -14.06 -3.68
CA GLU A 89 5.75 -14.87 -2.57
C GLU A 89 6.45 -14.02 -1.51
N GLY A 90 7.23 -13.01 -1.93
CA GLY A 90 7.83 -12.05 -1.01
C GLY A 90 6.77 -11.31 -0.18
N LYS A 91 5.69 -10.86 -0.82
CA LYS A 91 4.55 -10.24 -0.13
C LYS A 91 3.94 -11.19 0.91
N CYS A 92 3.74 -12.47 0.56
CA CYS A 92 3.24 -13.49 1.49
C CYS A 92 4.15 -13.68 2.71
N VAL A 93 5.47 -13.70 2.51
CA VAL A 93 6.44 -13.75 3.61
C VAL A 93 6.29 -12.56 4.55
N LEU A 94 6.15 -11.34 4.00
CA LEU A 94 5.97 -10.13 4.81
C LEU A 94 4.63 -10.15 5.58
N PHE A 95 3.53 -10.59 4.98
CA PHE A 95 2.26 -10.80 5.66
C PHE A 95 2.42 -11.72 6.88
N LYS A 96 3.13 -12.83 6.70
CA LYS A 96 3.36 -13.78 7.79
C LYS A 96 4.24 -13.22 8.87
N SER A 97 5.39 -12.64 8.48
CA SER A 97 6.42 -12.20 9.43
C SER A 97 6.00 -11.00 10.28
N PHE A 98 5.28 -10.04 9.69
CA PHE A 98 4.94 -8.78 10.36
C PHE A 98 3.49 -8.69 10.84
N GLY A 99 2.57 -9.47 10.25
CA GLY A 99 1.14 -9.46 10.59
C GLY A 99 0.61 -10.78 11.15
N ASN A 100 1.40 -11.85 11.13
CA ASN A 100 0.94 -13.22 11.38
C ASN A 100 -0.32 -13.58 10.57
N VAL A 101 -0.40 -13.06 9.35
CA VAL A 101 -1.44 -13.37 8.37
C VAL A 101 -0.88 -14.41 7.41
N ASP A 102 -1.58 -15.51 7.23
CA ASP A 102 -1.26 -16.48 6.19
C ASP A 102 -1.67 -15.90 4.85
N ALA A 103 -0.80 -15.98 3.85
CA ALA A 103 -1.09 -15.43 2.54
C ALA A 103 -0.68 -16.39 1.44
N PHE A 104 -1.44 -16.39 0.35
CA PHE A 104 -1.21 -17.27 -0.79
C PHE A 104 -1.18 -16.48 -2.10
N PRO A 105 -0.13 -16.64 -2.95
CA PRO A 105 0.02 -15.89 -4.18
C PRO A 105 -0.81 -16.49 -5.30
N LEU A 106 -1.52 -15.65 -6.04
CA LEU A 106 -2.35 -16.01 -7.19
C LEU A 106 -2.05 -15.07 -8.36
N CYS A 107 -1.43 -15.59 -9.41
CA CYS A 107 -1.06 -14.83 -10.60
C CYS A 107 -2.04 -15.13 -11.73
N ILE A 108 -2.79 -14.13 -12.20
CA ILE A 108 -3.89 -14.28 -13.17
C ILE A 108 -3.38 -13.96 -14.57
N ARG A 109 -3.56 -14.89 -15.52
CA ARG A 109 -3.20 -14.74 -16.94
C ARG A 109 -4.25 -13.99 -17.74
N SER A 110 -4.67 -12.83 -17.25
CA SER A 110 -5.57 -11.95 -17.98
C SER A 110 -5.27 -10.49 -17.65
N LYS A 111 -5.54 -9.61 -18.61
CA LYS A 111 -5.54 -8.16 -18.46
C LYS A 111 -6.95 -7.57 -18.57
N ASP A 112 -7.92 -8.41 -18.81
CA ASP A 112 -9.32 -8.01 -18.83
C ASP A 112 -9.85 -7.80 -17.42
N VAL A 113 -10.48 -6.65 -17.19
CA VAL A 113 -10.97 -6.26 -15.86
C VAL A 113 -12.06 -7.21 -15.37
N ASP A 114 -12.99 -7.58 -16.23
CA ASP A 114 -14.13 -8.40 -15.83
C ASP A 114 -13.73 -9.86 -15.61
N GLU A 115 -12.78 -10.39 -16.39
CA GLU A 115 -12.18 -11.70 -16.15
C GLU A 115 -11.46 -11.77 -14.81
N ILE A 116 -10.64 -10.76 -14.49
CA ILE A 116 -9.92 -10.68 -13.21
C ILE A 116 -10.94 -10.60 -12.06
N VAL A 117 -11.90 -9.67 -12.15
CA VAL A 117 -12.92 -9.47 -11.11
C VAL A 117 -13.73 -10.75 -10.90
N ASN A 118 -14.17 -11.41 -11.97
CA ASN A 118 -14.94 -12.64 -11.86
C ASN A 118 -14.10 -13.79 -11.26
N THR A 119 -12.85 -13.93 -11.68
CA THR A 119 -11.94 -14.94 -11.13
C THR A 119 -11.75 -14.76 -9.63
N VAL A 120 -11.45 -13.55 -9.19
CA VAL A 120 -11.25 -13.24 -7.76
C VAL A 120 -12.52 -13.45 -6.96
N TYR A 121 -13.67 -13.03 -7.48
CA TYR A 121 -14.96 -13.26 -6.84
C TYR A 121 -15.26 -14.76 -6.64
N LEU A 122 -15.07 -15.58 -7.66
CA LEU A 122 -15.36 -17.01 -7.60
C LEU A 122 -14.52 -17.76 -6.56
N ILE A 123 -13.28 -17.30 -6.27
CA ILE A 123 -12.41 -17.92 -5.27
C ILE A 123 -12.48 -17.25 -3.90
N SER A 124 -13.14 -16.08 -3.78
CA SER A 124 -13.15 -15.25 -2.57
C SER A 124 -13.66 -15.97 -1.33
N GLY A 125 -14.56 -16.98 -1.50
CA GLY A 125 -15.07 -17.80 -0.41
C GLY A 125 -14.01 -18.59 0.36
N SER A 126 -12.81 -18.77 -0.19
CA SER A 126 -11.70 -19.46 0.47
C SER A 126 -10.84 -18.54 1.35
N PHE A 127 -11.03 -17.22 1.28
CA PHE A 127 -10.16 -16.23 1.90
C PHE A 127 -10.91 -15.30 2.86
N GLY A 128 -10.19 -14.75 3.81
CA GLY A 128 -10.67 -13.70 4.70
C GLY A 128 -10.50 -12.30 4.13
N GLY A 129 -9.68 -12.14 3.09
CA GLY A 129 -9.44 -10.87 2.41
C GLY A 129 -8.55 -11.04 1.18
N VAL A 130 -8.44 -9.97 0.39
CA VAL A 130 -7.66 -9.92 -0.85
C VAL A 130 -6.73 -8.73 -0.84
N ASN A 131 -5.46 -8.97 -1.09
CA ASN A 131 -4.47 -7.95 -1.44
C ASN A 131 -4.21 -7.99 -2.94
N LEU A 132 -4.54 -6.92 -3.64
CA LEU A 132 -4.15 -6.69 -5.03
C LEU A 132 -2.75 -6.09 -5.06
N GLU A 133 -1.91 -6.56 -5.98
CA GLU A 133 -0.50 -6.17 -6.07
C GLU A 133 -0.06 -6.04 -7.53
N ASP A 134 0.78 -5.06 -7.84
CA ASP A 134 1.46 -4.93 -9.16
C ASP A 134 0.49 -4.92 -10.37
N ILE A 135 -0.71 -4.34 -10.20
CA ILE A 135 -1.70 -4.16 -11.26
C ILE A 135 -1.64 -2.73 -11.79
N SER A 136 -1.46 -2.55 -13.08
CA SER A 136 -1.25 -1.23 -13.69
C SER A 136 -2.50 -0.32 -13.66
N SER A 137 -2.25 0.98 -13.44
CA SER A 137 -3.25 2.05 -13.62
C SER A 137 -3.59 2.23 -15.12
N PRO A 138 -4.86 2.55 -15.49
CA PRO A 138 -5.99 2.83 -14.60
C PRO A 138 -6.80 1.60 -14.17
N ARG A 139 -6.50 0.40 -14.70
CA ARG A 139 -7.28 -0.83 -14.44
C ARG A 139 -7.35 -1.21 -12.97
N CYS A 140 -6.27 -1.01 -12.21
CA CYS A 140 -6.22 -1.33 -10.78
C CYS A 140 -7.35 -0.66 -9.98
N PHE A 141 -7.72 0.57 -10.32
CA PHE A 141 -8.81 1.30 -9.65
C PHE A 141 -10.18 0.70 -9.96
N GLU A 142 -10.39 0.29 -11.21
CA GLU A 142 -11.65 -0.32 -11.65
C GLU A 142 -11.82 -1.72 -11.06
N ILE A 143 -10.74 -2.52 -11.07
CA ILE A 143 -10.72 -3.87 -10.49
C ILE A 143 -11.03 -3.80 -8.99
N GLU A 144 -10.34 -2.94 -8.23
CA GLU A 144 -10.56 -2.78 -6.80
C GLU A 144 -12.01 -2.37 -6.52
N ARG A 145 -12.52 -1.35 -7.21
CA ARG A 145 -13.91 -0.88 -7.03
C ARG A 145 -14.93 -1.98 -7.28
N LYS A 146 -14.84 -2.67 -8.43
CA LYS A 146 -15.76 -3.74 -8.78
C LYS A 146 -15.70 -4.92 -7.80
N LEU A 147 -14.50 -5.24 -7.27
CA LEU A 147 -14.35 -6.29 -6.27
C LEU A 147 -14.95 -5.88 -4.93
N LYS A 148 -14.77 -4.64 -4.48
CA LYS A 148 -15.42 -4.12 -3.26
C LYS A 148 -16.94 -4.13 -3.35
N GLU A 149 -17.50 -3.90 -4.52
CA GLU A 149 -18.95 -3.97 -4.76
C GLU A 149 -19.47 -5.42 -4.79
N LYS A 150 -18.64 -6.37 -5.21
CA LYS A 150 -19.06 -7.76 -5.49
C LYS A 150 -18.75 -8.75 -4.37
N CYS A 151 -17.64 -8.53 -3.64
CA CYS A 151 -17.18 -9.42 -2.57
C CYS A 151 -17.66 -8.94 -1.20
N ASP A 152 -17.88 -9.89 -0.30
CA ASP A 152 -18.25 -9.65 1.10
C ASP A 152 -17.05 -9.66 2.05
N ILE A 153 -15.83 -9.75 1.51
CA ILE A 153 -14.56 -9.71 2.22
C ILE A 153 -13.76 -8.46 1.84
N PRO A 154 -12.85 -7.97 2.72
CA PRO A 154 -12.07 -6.78 2.44
C PRO A 154 -11.15 -6.96 1.23
N ILE A 155 -11.15 -5.96 0.36
CA ILE A 155 -10.28 -5.82 -0.80
C ILE A 155 -9.36 -4.61 -0.58
N PHE A 156 -8.07 -4.79 -0.80
CA PHE A 156 -7.07 -3.75 -0.61
C PHE A 156 -6.02 -3.84 -1.72
N HIS A 157 -5.53 -2.71 -2.21
CA HIS A 157 -4.44 -2.65 -3.18
C HIS A 157 -3.25 -1.96 -2.54
N ASP A 158 -2.18 -2.71 -2.24
CA ASP A 158 -1.08 -2.18 -1.44
C ASP A 158 -0.30 -1.05 -2.12
N ASP A 159 -0.04 -1.15 -3.44
CA ASP A 159 0.63 -0.07 -4.18
C ASP A 159 -0.13 1.26 -4.14
N GLN A 160 -1.44 1.20 -3.97
CA GLN A 160 -2.29 2.37 -3.79
C GLN A 160 -2.27 2.81 -2.32
N HIS A 161 -2.79 1.98 -1.45
CA HIS A 161 -3.16 2.35 -0.10
C HIS A 161 -2.03 2.22 0.90
N GLY A 162 -1.15 1.23 0.76
CA GLY A 162 0.03 1.10 1.62
C GLY A 162 0.94 2.30 1.49
N THR A 163 1.27 2.69 0.26
CA THR A 163 2.09 3.87 -0.03
C THR A 163 1.43 5.17 0.47
N ALA A 164 0.10 5.29 0.31
CA ALA A 164 -0.63 6.45 0.80
C ALA A 164 -0.59 6.58 2.33
N ILE A 165 -0.80 5.47 3.06
CA ILE A 165 -0.76 5.43 4.53
C ILE A 165 0.62 5.87 5.04
N ILE A 166 1.71 5.30 4.49
CA ILE A 166 3.08 5.63 4.93
C ILE A 166 3.43 7.08 4.60
N THR A 167 3.05 7.56 3.41
CA THR A 167 3.30 8.95 3.03
C THR A 167 2.59 9.91 3.97
N LEU A 168 1.32 9.67 4.29
CA LEU A 168 0.58 10.50 5.26
C LEU A 168 1.20 10.46 6.65
N ALA A 169 1.63 9.30 7.13
CA ALA A 169 2.29 9.15 8.43
C ALA A 169 3.59 9.97 8.49
N GLY A 170 4.46 9.82 7.49
CA GLY A 170 5.71 10.57 7.41
C GLY A 170 5.49 12.08 7.29
N LEU A 171 4.53 12.53 6.46
CA LEU A 171 4.19 13.94 6.32
C LEU A 171 3.63 14.55 7.61
N THR A 172 2.84 13.80 8.37
CA THR A 172 2.32 14.24 9.67
C THR A 172 3.46 14.63 10.61
N ASN A 173 4.49 13.81 10.71
CA ASN A 173 5.66 14.07 11.54
C ASN A 173 6.60 15.12 10.92
N ALA A 174 6.78 15.10 9.60
CA ALA A 174 7.57 16.12 8.92
C ALA A 174 7.01 17.54 9.14
N LEU A 175 5.69 17.69 9.11
CA LEU A 175 5.03 18.98 9.37
C LEU A 175 5.22 19.47 10.80
N LYS A 176 5.27 18.58 11.81
CA LYS A 176 5.61 18.97 13.20
C LYS A 176 6.99 19.60 13.27
N ILE A 177 8.00 19.00 12.61
CA ILE A 177 9.38 19.49 12.59
C ILE A 177 9.51 20.87 11.95
N VAL A 178 8.85 21.07 10.81
CA VAL A 178 8.93 22.35 10.08
C VAL A 178 7.94 23.40 10.60
N GLY A 179 7.07 23.06 11.53
CA GLY A 179 6.09 23.96 12.12
C GLY A 179 5.03 24.49 11.14
N LYS A 180 4.73 23.75 10.08
CA LYS A 180 3.72 24.13 9.07
C LYS A 180 2.41 23.37 9.29
N LYS A 181 1.29 24.00 8.94
CA LYS A 181 -0.04 23.40 9.05
C LYS A 181 -0.44 22.75 7.75
N LYS A 182 -1.10 21.58 7.83
CA LYS A 182 -1.53 20.80 6.66
C LYS A 182 -2.49 21.55 5.74
N GLU A 183 -3.29 22.48 6.31
CA GLU A 183 -4.27 23.27 5.56
C GLU A 183 -3.61 24.34 4.68
N ASP A 184 -2.39 24.80 5.03
CA ASP A 184 -1.71 25.93 4.41
C ASP A 184 -0.62 25.51 3.44
N VAL A 185 -0.09 24.27 3.58
CA VAL A 185 1.03 23.81 2.75
C VAL A 185 0.61 23.52 1.31
N ARG A 186 1.50 23.89 0.38
CA ARG A 186 1.37 23.62 -1.04
C ARG A 186 2.13 22.35 -1.40
N ILE A 187 1.45 21.38 -1.94
CA ILE A 187 1.99 20.07 -2.34
C ILE A 187 2.04 19.98 -3.86
N VAL A 188 3.17 19.54 -4.38
CA VAL A 188 3.31 19.15 -5.79
C VAL A 188 3.69 17.67 -5.85
N THR A 189 2.95 16.89 -6.66
CA THR A 189 3.30 15.49 -6.90
C THR A 189 3.86 15.29 -8.29
N SER A 190 4.90 14.47 -8.43
CA SER A 190 5.38 13.93 -9.70
C SER A 190 4.95 12.47 -9.81
N GLY A 191 4.13 12.19 -10.83
CA GLY A 191 3.45 10.92 -11.02
C GLY A 191 1.93 11.08 -10.98
N ALA A 192 1.23 10.27 -11.76
CA ALA A 192 -0.22 10.19 -11.80
C ALA A 192 -0.68 8.74 -12.06
N GLY A 193 0.06 7.79 -11.49
CA GLY A 193 -0.24 6.37 -11.44
C GLY A 193 -1.00 5.99 -10.16
N ALA A 194 -1.05 4.69 -9.88
CA ALA A 194 -1.78 4.12 -8.74
C ALA A 194 -1.39 4.77 -7.40
N ALA A 195 -0.11 4.79 -7.07
CA ALA A 195 0.38 5.37 -5.83
C ALA A 195 0.07 6.87 -5.71
N ALA A 196 0.42 7.68 -6.73
CA ALA A 196 0.21 9.13 -6.70
C ALA A 196 -1.26 9.51 -6.46
N ILE A 197 -2.17 8.87 -7.17
CA ILE A 197 -3.61 9.14 -7.05
C ILE A 197 -4.11 8.78 -5.66
N SER A 198 -3.70 7.63 -5.12
CA SER A 198 -4.14 7.19 -3.80
C SER A 198 -3.53 8.00 -2.66
N ILE A 199 -2.26 8.41 -2.78
CA ILE A 199 -1.65 9.36 -1.86
C ILE A 199 -2.46 10.65 -1.82
N VAL A 200 -2.76 11.23 -2.98
CA VAL A 200 -3.48 12.50 -3.04
C VAL A 200 -4.90 12.37 -2.50
N LYS A 201 -5.62 11.28 -2.82
CA LYS A 201 -6.95 11.02 -2.23
C LYS A 201 -6.90 10.96 -0.71
N LEU A 202 -5.95 10.21 -0.14
CA LEU A 202 -5.82 10.10 1.31
C LEU A 202 -5.40 11.43 1.96
N LEU A 203 -4.52 12.21 1.33
CA LEU A 203 -4.16 13.55 1.80
C LEU A 203 -5.35 14.51 1.80
N LEU A 204 -6.18 14.50 0.75
CA LEU A 204 -7.42 15.28 0.71
C LEU A 204 -8.37 14.88 1.85
N SER A 205 -8.57 13.59 2.09
CA SER A 205 -9.36 13.08 3.21
C SER A 205 -8.79 13.47 4.58
N ALA A 206 -7.45 13.57 4.69
CA ALA A 206 -6.78 14.04 5.88
C ALA A 206 -6.83 15.57 6.07
N GLY A 207 -7.39 16.31 5.11
CA GLY A 207 -7.62 17.76 5.20
C GLY A 207 -6.58 18.65 4.53
N TYR A 208 -5.64 18.09 3.74
CA TYR A 208 -4.77 18.89 2.88
C TYR A 208 -5.57 19.49 1.73
N ARG A 209 -5.26 20.72 1.31
CA ARG A 209 -6.12 21.48 0.38
C ARG A 209 -5.44 21.91 -0.92
N HIS A 210 -4.15 22.24 -0.87
CA HIS A 210 -3.43 22.84 -1.99
C HIS A 210 -2.49 21.84 -2.66
N ILE A 211 -3.07 20.94 -3.46
CA ILE A 211 -2.33 19.87 -4.13
C ILE A 211 -2.37 20.08 -5.65
N THR A 212 -1.22 20.04 -6.30
CA THR A 212 -1.08 20.04 -7.76
C THR A 212 -0.39 18.74 -8.18
N MET A 213 -1.06 17.93 -8.97
CA MET A 213 -0.49 16.70 -9.55
C MET A 213 0.16 16.98 -10.89
N CYS A 214 1.29 16.32 -11.16
CA CYS A 214 1.96 16.35 -12.46
C CYS A 214 2.11 14.94 -13.05
N ASP A 215 1.90 14.82 -14.34
CA ASP A 215 2.36 13.68 -15.12
C ASP A 215 3.45 14.13 -16.12
N ARG A 216 3.85 13.24 -17.04
CA ARG A 216 4.90 13.54 -18.05
C ARG A 216 4.59 14.76 -18.92
N LYS A 217 3.34 15.17 -19.06
CA LYS A 217 2.91 16.35 -19.83
C LYS A 217 2.76 17.60 -18.96
N GLY A 218 3.06 17.51 -17.66
CA GLY A 218 2.98 18.62 -16.71
C GLY A 218 1.77 18.54 -15.78
N ALA A 219 1.36 19.70 -15.27
CA ALA A 219 0.29 19.81 -14.29
C ALA A 219 -1.05 19.26 -14.81
N ILE A 220 -1.74 18.53 -13.94
CA ILE A 220 -3.12 18.06 -14.14
C ILE A 220 -4.06 19.16 -13.65
N TYR A 221 -4.99 19.55 -14.48
CA TYR A 221 -6.01 20.57 -14.19
C TYR A 221 -7.29 20.30 -14.96
N GLU A 222 -8.39 20.79 -14.45
CA GLU A 222 -9.71 20.67 -15.05
C GLU A 222 -9.75 21.27 -16.46
N GLY A 223 -10.16 20.47 -17.44
CA GLY A 223 -10.22 20.83 -18.86
C GLY A 223 -8.90 20.62 -19.61
N ARG A 224 -7.88 19.96 -19.03
CA ARG A 224 -6.68 19.54 -19.75
C ARG A 224 -7.03 18.36 -20.69
N GLU A 225 -6.66 18.48 -21.96
CA GLU A 225 -6.90 17.44 -22.96
C GLU A 225 -6.03 16.18 -22.71
N GLY A 226 -6.57 15.02 -23.09
CA GLY A 226 -5.86 13.74 -23.08
C GLY A 226 -5.63 13.16 -21.68
N LEU A 227 -6.45 13.51 -20.72
CA LEU A 227 -6.54 12.82 -19.43
C LEU A 227 -7.36 11.53 -19.61
N ASN A 228 -7.00 10.49 -18.84
CA ASN A 228 -7.88 9.35 -18.64
C ASN A 228 -8.88 9.65 -17.52
N TRP A 229 -9.92 8.81 -17.36
CA TRP A 229 -11.03 9.05 -16.45
C TRP A 229 -10.60 9.33 -14.99
N ILE A 230 -9.61 8.62 -14.48
CA ILE A 230 -9.15 8.82 -13.09
C ILE A 230 -8.37 10.12 -12.92
N LYS A 231 -7.61 10.55 -13.95
CA LYS A 231 -6.94 11.85 -13.93
C LYS A 231 -7.93 13.01 -14.09
N GLU A 232 -9.02 12.80 -14.82
CA GLU A 232 -10.14 13.77 -14.90
C GLU A 232 -10.79 13.94 -13.53
N GLU A 233 -11.07 12.84 -12.81
CA GLU A 233 -11.56 12.88 -11.43
C GLU A 233 -10.61 13.65 -10.51
N MET A 234 -9.30 13.40 -10.61
CA MET A 234 -8.30 14.12 -9.82
C MET A 234 -8.19 15.59 -10.18
N ALA A 235 -8.35 15.95 -11.45
CA ALA A 235 -8.35 17.33 -11.91
C ALA A 235 -9.50 18.15 -11.30
N LEU A 236 -10.64 17.51 -11.03
CA LEU A 236 -11.78 18.16 -10.35
C LEU A 236 -11.52 18.38 -8.85
N SER A 237 -10.68 17.55 -8.22
CA SER A 237 -10.42 17.57 -6.78
C SER A 237 -9.16 18.33 -6.38
N THR A 238 -8.21 18.49 -7.30
CA THR A 238 -6.89 19.11 -7.09
C THR A 238 -6.72 20.38 -7.93
N ASN A 239 -5.56 21.04 -7.78
CA ASN A 239 -5.14 22.20 -8.60
C ASN A 239 -6.25 23.22 -8.84
N LYS A 240 -6.92 23.65 -7.77
CA LYS A 240 -8.05 24.61 -7.83
C LYS A 240 -7.67 25.94 -8.49
N GLU A 241 -6.38 26.31 -8.45
CA GLU A 241 -5.83 27.49 -9.12
C GLU A 241 -5.63 27.29 -10.62
N LYS A 242 -5.89 26.08 -11.15
CA LYS A 242 -5.68 25.68 -12.54
C LYS A 242 -4.27 26.03 -13.08
N LYS A 243 -3.25 25.82 -12.23
CA LYS A 243 -1.85 26.02 -12.61
C LYS A 243 -1.51 25.13 -13.80
N LYS A 244 -0.79 25.71 -14.77
CA LYS A 244 -0.34 25.06 -16.00
C LYS A 244 1.18 25.05 -16.02
N GLY A 245 1.77 24.19 -16.84
CA GLY A 245 3.22 24.10 -17.02
C GLY A 245 3.77 22.73 -16.62
N LEU A 246 5.06 22.57 -16.80
CA LEU A 246 5.81 21.38 -16.41
C LEU A 246 6.09 21.39 -14.90
N LEU A 247 6.61 20.28 -14.37
CA LEU A 247 6.99 20.15 -12.96
C LEU A 247 7.84 21.33 -12.49
N LYS A 248 8.87 21.73 -13.27
CA LYS A 248 9.77 22.86 -12.97
C LYS A 248 9.07 24.22 -12.81
N ASP A 249 7.88 24.36 -13.42
CA ASP A 249 7.11 25.60 -13.37
C ASP A 249 6.21 25.67 -12.15
N VAL A 250 5.56 24.54 -11.81
CA VAL A 250 4.56 24.49 -10.74
C VAL A 250 5.13 24.19 -9.36
N ILE A 251 6.37 23.66 -9.28
CA ILE A 251 7.04 23.36 -8.01
C ILE A 251 7.50 24.64 -7.28
N LYS A 252 7.64 25.75 -7.99
CA LYS A 252 8.03 27.02 -7.40
C LYS A 252 7.08 27.44 -6.28
N GLY A 253 7.64 27.68 -5.10
CA GLY A 253 6.85 28.01 -3.92
C GLY A 253 6.00 26.85 -3.35
N ALA A 254 6.30 25.61 -3.70
CA ALA A 254 5.77 24.45 -3.03
C ALA A 254 6.45 24.22 -1.67
N ASP A 255 5.73 23.72 -0.69
CA ASP A 255 6.26 23.32 0.61
C ASP A 255 6.68 21.85 0.63
N ILE A 256 5.97 21.04 -0.15
CA ILE A 256 6.12 19.60 -0.17
C ILE A 256 6.18 19.11 -1.61
N PHE A 257 7.17 18.27 -1.91
CA PHE A 257 7.25 17.48 -3.12
C PHE A 257 7.05 16.00 -2.78
N ILE A 258 6.21 15.30 -3.57
CA ILE A 258 6.01 13.85 -3.48
C ILE A 258 6.24 13.26 -4.86
N GLY A 259 7.34 12.51 -5.00
CA GLY A 259 7.69 11.79 -6.22
C GLY A 259 7.34 10.30 -6.09
N VAL A 260 6.58 9.80 -7.05
CA VAL A 260 6.26 8.38 -7.27
C VAL A 260 6.20 8.11 -8.78
N SER A 261 7.25 8.53 -9.48
CA SER A 261 7.26 8.59 -10.96
C SER A 261 8.46 7.88 -11.57
N ALA A 262 9.53 8.60 -11.82
CA ALA A 262 10.71 8.12 -12.50
C ALA A 262 11.99 8.76 -11.92
N PRO A 263 13.14 8.09 -12.07
CA PRO A 263 14.43 8.64 -11.63
C PRO A 263 14.70 10.03 -12.20
N ASP A 264 15.45 10.84 -11.44
CA ASP A 264 16.06 12.10 -11.88
C ASP A 264 15.07 13.14 -12.44
N THR A 265 13.79 13.08 -12.00
CA THR A 265 12.75 14.04 -12.45
C THR A 265 12.72 15.33 -11.63
N LEU A 266 13.35 15.36 -10.45
CA LEU A 266 13.51 16.54 -9.60
C LEU A 266 14.97 16.95 -9.57
N THR A 267 15.26 18.25 -9.80
CA THR A 267 16.63 18.77 -9.75
C THR A 267 16.88 19.63 -8.50
N LYS A 268 18.14 19.81 -8.15
CA LYS A 268 18.56 20.69 -7.06
C LYS A 268 18.00 22.12 -7.20
N GLU A 269 17.98 22.66 -8.43
CA GLU A 269 17.45 24.00 -8.72
C GLU A 269 15.92 24.06 -8.51
N MET A 270 15.22 22.98 -8.84
CA MET A 270 13.79 22.89 -8.54
C MET A 270 13.54 22.89 -7.03
N VAL A 271 14.31 22.12 -6.27
CA VAL A 271 14.23 22.13 -4.80
C VAL A 271 14.55 23.53 -4.24
N ALA A 272 15.58 24.19 -4.75
CA ALA A 272 15.94 25.56 -4.35
C ALA A 272 14.85 26.59 -4.65
N SER A 273 13.93 26.31 -5.58
CA SER A 273 12.79 27.17 -5.89
C SER A 273 11.55 26.93 -5.00
N MET A 274 11.58 25.89 -4.17
CA MET A 274 10.53 25.62 -3.19
C MET A 274 10.55 26.61 -2.02
N ASN A 275 9.54 26.58 -1.20
CA ASN A 275 9.51 27.38 0.03
C ASN A 275 10.59 26.92 1.03
N LYS A 276 10.95 27.84 1.94
CA LYS A 276 11.84 27.52 3.06
C LYS A 276 11.31 26.30 3.84
N ASP A 277 12.26 25.51 4.36
CA ASP A 277 11.97 24.26 5.08
C ASP A 277 11.15 23.25 4.24
N ALA A 278 11.52 23.08 2.98
CA ALA A 278 10.89 22.17 2.05
C ALA A 278 11.01 20.71 2.50
N ILE A 279 9.95 19.94 2.25
CA ILE A 279 9.87 18.51 2.50
C ILE A 279 9.87 17.78 1.15
N VAL A 280 10.78 16.82 0.96
CA VAL A 280 10.94 16.07 -0.30
C VAL A 280 10.78 14.58 -0.03
N PHE A 281 9.72 13.98 -0.56
CA PHE A 281 9.51 12.53 -0.61
C PHE A 281 9.81 12.06 -2.03
N ALA A 282 10.96 11.44 -2.26
CA ALA A 282 11.40 10.93 -3.55
C ALA A 282 11.36 9.40 -3.53
N CYS A 283 10.21 8.83 -3.89
CA CYS A 283 9.88 7.42 -3.61
C CYS A 283 10.02 6.50 -4.83
N ALA A 284 10.47 6.97 -6.00
CA ALA A 284 10.74 6.10 -7.14
C ALA A 284 11.80 5.06 -6.81
N ASN A 285 11.60 3.83 -7.28
CA ASN A 285 12.50 2.70 -7.07
C ASN A 285 12.98 2.13 -8.42
N PRO A 286 14.24 1.66 -8.52
CA PRO A 286 15.29 1.63 -7.47
C PRO A 286 16.02 2.96 -7.28
N THR A 287 15.91 3.90 -8.21
CA THR A 287 16.53 5.22 -8.16
C THR A 287 15.45 6.27 -7.90
N PRO A 288 15.62 7.15 -6.88
CA PRO A 288 14.64 8.18 -6.55
C PRO A 288 14.62 9.30 -7.59
N GLU A 289 13.60 10.16 -7.53
CA GLU A 289 13.47 11.36 -8.36
C GLU A 289 14.59 12.37 -8.18
N ILE A 290 15.22 12.35 -7.02
CA ILE A 290 16.43 13.10 -6.67
C ILE A 290 17.16 12.35 -5.54
N MET A 291 18.48 12.35 -5.57
CA MET A 291 19.26 11.79 -4.47
C MET A 291 19.15 12.66 -3.22
N PRO A 292 19.13 12.07 -2.00
CA PRO A 292 18.97 12.83 -0.76
C PRO A 292 20.00 13.95 -0.55
N GLU A 293 21.25 13.72 -0.95
CA GLU A 293 22.32 14.70 -0.84
C GLU A 293 22.06 15.94 -1.72
N GLU A 294 21.55 15.70 -2.94
CA GLU A 294 21.21 16.79 -3.87
C GLU A 294 19.96 17.54 -3.41
N ALA A 295 18.96 16.84 -2.89
CA ALA A 295 17.78 17.47 -2.32
C ALA A 295 18.14 18.35 -1.11
N LYS A 296 18.98 17.87 -0.19
CA LYS A 296 19.50 18.66 0.95
C LYS A 296 20.33 19.84 0.47
N ALA A 297 21.20 19.64 -0.54
CA ALA A 297 21.98 20.73 -1.15
C ALA A 297 21.12 21.77 -1.88
N GLY A 298 19.90 21.40 -2.31
CA GLY A 298 18.87 22.31 -2.85
C GLY A 298 18.09 23.06 -1.78
N GLY A 299 18.27 22.74 -0.48
CA GLY A 299 17.59 23.40 0.62
C GLY A 299 16.42 22.63 1.21
N ALA A 300 16.22 21.37 0.81
CA ALA A 300 15.24 20.49 1.48
C ALA A 300 15.65 20.26 2.93
N ARG A 301 14.74 20.50 3.88
CA ARG A 301 14.97 20.26 5.29
C ARG A 301 14.75 18.80 5.66
N ILE A 302 13.74 18.19 5.09
CA ILE A 302 13.41 16.78 5.33
C ILE A 302 13.38 16.05 3.99
N VAL A 303 14.08 14.92 3.93
CA VAL A 303 14.09 14.04 2.75
C VAL A 303 13.71 12.62 3.17
N ALA A 304 12.80 12.02 2.42
CA ALA A 304 12.40 10.62 2.54
C ALA A 304 12.48 9.93 1.19
N THR A 305 12.82 8.65 1.17
CA THR A 305 12.93 7.84 -0.06
C THR A 305 12.37 6.44 0.14
N GLY A 306 12.16 5.71 -0.97
CA GLY A 306 11.85 4.27 -0.91
C GLY A 306 13.05 3.37 -0.55
N ARG A 307 14.27 3.92 -0.54
CA ARG A 307 15.52 3.15 -0.33
C ARG A 307 15.76 2.85 1.14
N SER A 308 16.20 1.62 1.42
CA SER A 308 16.52 1.14 2.78
C SER A 308 17.89 1.60 3.31
N ASP A 309 18.74 2.12 2.46
CA ASP A 309 20.07 2.61 2.81
C ASP A 309 20.11 4.10 3.19
N TYR A 310 18.94 4.76 3.20
CA TYR A 310 18.77 6.16 3.63
C TYR A 310 17.81 6.28 4.82
N PRO A 311 17.91 7.37 5.59
CA PRO A 311 16.92 7.72 6.61
C PRO A 311 15.51 7.91 6.02
N ASN A 312 14.49 7.82 6.87
CA ASN A 312 13.09 8.06 6.49
C ASN A 312 12.62 7.17 5.33
N GLN A 313 12.91 5.87 5.41
CA GLN A 313 12.45 4.94 4.38
C GLN A 313 10.91 4.89 4.31
N VAL A 314 10.36 5.19 3.16
CA VAL A 314 8.94 5.00 2.83
C VAL A 314 8.76 3.57 2.34
N ASN A 315 8.25 2.68 3.20
CA ASN A 315 8.14 1.26 2.90
C ASN A 315 6.78 0.73 3.36
N ASN A 316 6.01 0.15 2.44
CA ASN A 316 4.66 -0.38 2.68
C ASN A 316 4.61 -1.47 3.74
N VAL A 317 5.73 -2.13 4.04
CA VAL A 317 5.82 -3.15 5.10
C VAL A 317 5.41 -2.62 6.47
N LEU A 318 5.49 -1.31 6.68
CA LEU A 318 5.00 -0.66 7.91
C LEU A 318 3.47 -0.62 7.99
N ALA A 319 2.75 -0.70 6.87
CA ALA A 319 1.31 -0.53 6.83
C ALA A 319 0.55 -1.86 6.66
N PHE A 320 0.68 -2.50 5.49
CA PHE A 320 -0.26 -3.54 5.06
C PHE A 320 -0.36 -4.74 6.01
N PRO A 321 0.71 -5.24 6.66
CA PRO A 321 0.57 -6.40 7.54
C PRO A 321 -0.28 -6.09 8.76
N GLY A 322 -0.09 -4.91 9.35
CA GLY A 322 -0.89 -4.43 10.48
C GLY A 322 -2.33 -4.10 10.08
N VAL A 323 -2.52 -3.51 8.90
CA VAL A 323 -3.86 -3.23 8.36
C VAL A 323 -4.67 -4.52 8.20
N PHE A 324 -4.12 -5.54 7.55
CA PHE A 324 -4.81 -6.82 7.41
C PHE A 324 -5.00 -7.55 8.75
N ARG A 325 -4.01 -7.49 9.65
CA ARG A 325 -4.16 -8.06 10.99
C ARG A 325 -5.33 -7.44 11.73
N GLY A 326 -5.40 -6.11 11.80
CA GLY A 326 -6.50 -5.42 12.45
C GLY A 326 -7.86 -5.65 11.78
N THR A 327 -7.88 -5.75 10.45
CA THR A 327 -9.08 -6.06 9.67
C THR A 327 -9.60 -7.47 9.98
N PHE A 328 -8.71 -8.47 10.05
CA PHE A 328 -9.08 -9.86 10.33
C PHE A 328 -9.46 -10.07 11.80
N ASP A 329 -8.85 -9.36 12.73
CA ASP A 329 -9.16 -9.45 14.17
C ASP A 329 -10.62 -9.10 14.50
N VAL A 330 -11.24 -8.27 13.68
CA VAL A 330 -12.64 -7.86 13.82
C VAL A 330 -13.54 -8.36 12.69
N ARG A 331 -13.00 -9.21 11.83
CA ARG A 331 -13.70 -9.74 10.65
C ARG A 331 -14.38 -8.62 9.85
N ALA A 332 -13.65 -7.52 9.60
CA ALA A 332 -14.22 -6.37 8.90
C ALA A 332 -14.61 -6.73 7.45
N SER A 333 -15.70 -6.15 6.99
CA SER A 333 -16.21 -6.34 5.62
C SER A 333 -15.49 -5.51 4.57
N ASP A 334 -14.80 -4.45 4.98
CA ASP A 334 -14.05 -3.54 4.12
C ASP A 334 -12.82 -2.99 4.85
N ILE A 335 -11.87 -2.47 4.09
CA ILE A 335 -10.80 -1.57 4.56
C ILE A 335 -11.14 -0.19 4.03
N ASN A 336 -11.83 0.60 4.84
CA ASN A 336 -12.35 1.91 4.46
C ASN A 336 -11.37 3.06 4.75
N GLU A 337 -11.77 4.27 4.42
CA GLU A 337 -10.93 5.48 4.57
C GLU A 337 -10.57 5.76 6.04
N ALA A 338 -11.52 5.57 6.98
CA ALA A 338 -11.28 5.78 8.41
C ALA A 338 -10.18 4.84 8.94
N MET A 339 -10.18 3.59 8.50
CA MET A 339 -9.16 2.59 8.87
C MET A 339 -7.77 2.97 8.32
N LYS A 340 -7.68 3.50 7.10
CA LYS A 340 -6.42 3.98 6.50
C LYS A 340 -5.87 5.21 7.22
N LEU A 341 -6.72 6.15 7.56
CA LEU A 341 -6.34 7.34 8.37
C LEU A 341 -5.87 6.92 9.77
N ALA A 342 -6.55 5.97 10.42
CA ALA A 342 -6.16 5.44 11.71
C ALA A 342 -4.81 4.72 11.66
N ALA A 343 -4.54 3.95 10.60
CA ALA A 343 -3.25 3.31 10.38
C ALA A 343 -2.12 4.34 10.24
N ALA A 344 -2.32 5.39 9.43
CA ALA A 344 -1.35 6.46 9.25
C ALA A 344 -1.08 7.21 10.57
N LYS A 345 -2.13 7.49 11.35
CA LYS A 345 -1.99 8.11 12.66
C LYS A 345 -1.21 7.23 13.63
N ALA A 346 -1.53 5.94 13.71
CA ALA A 346 -0.82 5.01 14.58
C ALA A 346 0.67 4.93 14.25
N LEU A 347 1.03 4.94 12.97
CA LEU A 347 2.42 4.96 12.54
C LEU A 347 3.14 6.26 12.92
N SER A 348 2.50 7.40 12.72
CA SER A 348 3.10 8.69 13.11
C SER A 348 3.30 8.82 14.63
N ASP A 349 2.35 8.31 15.42
CA ASP A 349 2.39 8.39 16.89
C ASP A 349 3.43 7.44 17.52
N LEU A 350 3.96 6.46 16.78
CA LEU A 350 5.03 5.58 17.25
C LEU A 350 6.37 6.29 17.37
N VAL A 351 6.56 7.38 16.65
CA VAL A 351 7.74 8.24 16.80
C VAL A 351 7.40 9.28 17.86
N SER A 352 8.02 9.18 19.04
CA SER A 352 7.79 10.13 20.12
C SER A 352 8.35 11.52 19.77
N ASP A 353 7.85 12.55 20.44
CA ASP A 353 8.34 13.93 20.18
C ASP A 353 9.84 14.09 20.53
N GLU A 354 10.36 13.26 21.46
CA GLU A 354 11.79 13.23 21.83
C GLU A 354 12.66 12.54 20.77
N GLU A 355 12.11 11.55 20.07
CA GLU A 355 12.79 10.82 18.97
C GLU A 355 12.71 11.56 17.65
N LEU A 356 11.66 12.41 17.49
CA LEU A 356 11.31 13.06 16.23
C LEU A 356 12.41 14.04 15.79
N ASN A 357 12.99 13.80 14.62
CA ASN A 357 14.00 14.66 14.01
C ASN A 357 13.99 14.52 12.48
N GLU A 358 14.78 15.32 11.79
CA GLU A 358 14.82 15.40 10.32
C GLU A 358 15.19 14.06 9.63
N GLU A 359 15.82 13.14 10.34
CA GLU A 359 16.23 11.82 9.86
C GLU A 359 15.40 10.67 10.48
N TYR A 360 14.40 10.98 11.31
CA TYR A 360 13.54 10.00 11.95
C TYR A 360 12.08 10.49 12.05
N ILE A 361 11.36 10.45 10.92
CA ILE A 361 9.93 10.82 10.81
C ILE A 361 9.00 9.60 10.73
N LEU A 362 9.56 8.42 10.53
CA LEU A 362 8.86 7.14 10.43
C LEU A 362 9.57 6.09 11.29
N PRO A 363 8.83 5.15 11.90
CA PRO A 363 9.46 4.02 12.59
C PRO A 363 10.25 3.16 11.59
N LYS A 364 11.27 2.44 12.09
CA LYS A 364 12.04 1.51 11.26
C LYS A 364 11.20 0.28 10.88
N ALA A 365 11.48 -0.33 9.73
CA ALA A 365 10.74 -1.48 9.19
C ALA A 365 10.66 -2.68 10.16
N PHE A 366 11.68 -2.87 11.01
CA PHE A 366 11.75 -3.96 11.98
C PHE A 366 11.38 -3.54 13.40
N ASP A 367 10.75 -2.39 13.61
CA ASP A 367 10.25 -1.99 14.93
C ASP A 367 9.09 -2.93 15.34
N PRO A 368 9.22 -3.71 16.42
CA PRO A 368 8.22 -4.71 16.81
C PRO A 368 6.89 -4.09 17.27
N ARG A 369 6.85 -2.78 17.52
CA ARG A 369 5.64 -2.06 17.91
C ARG A 369 4.68 -1.83 16.75
N VAL A 370 5.22 -1.71 15.53
CA VAL A 370 4.48 -1.26 14.33
C VAL A 370 3.25 -2.13 14.05
N GLY A 371 3.44 -3.43 13.86
CA GLY A 371 2.33 -4.32 13.50
C GLY A 371 1.18 -4.30 14.51
N LYS A 372 1.49 -4.26 15.81
CA LYS A 372 0.50 -4.23 16.89
C LYS A 372 -0.24 -2.89 16.95
N ALA A 373 0.49 -1.78 16.84
CA ALA A 373 -0.11 -0.44 16.90
C ALA A 373 -1.05 -0.19 15.73
N VAL A 374 -0.61 -0.54 14.50
CA VAL A 374 -1.45 -0.41 13.31
C VAL A 374 -2.67 -1.31 13.40
N ALA A 375 -2.51 -2.59 13.80
CA ALA A 375 -3.62 -3.52 13.92
C ALA A 375 -4.68 -3.03 14.94
N ALA A 376 -4.25 -2.56 16.11
CA ALA A 376 -5.16 -2.05 17.14
C ALA A 376 -5.96 -0.82 16.62
N ALA A 377 -5.27 0.13 15.98
CA ALA A 377 -5.91 1.34 15.45
C ALA A 377 -6.91 1.02 14.31
N VAL A 378 -6.54 0.09 13.43
CA VAL A 378 -7.40 -0.35 12.31
C VAL A 378 -8.62 -1.10 12.84
N SER A 379 -8.46 -2.02 13.81
CA SER A 379 -9.58 -2.72 14.45
C SER A 379 -10.56 -1.75 15.10
N GLN A 380 -10.05 -0.76 15.83
CA GLN A 380 -10.91 0.25 16.46
C GLN A 380 -11.65 1.07 15.41
N ALA A 381 -10.96 1.55 14.39
CA ALA A 381 -11.59 2.32 13.31
C ALA A 381 -12.63 1.50 12.53
N ALA A 382 -12.43 0.19 12.35
CA ALA A 382 -13.41 -0.71 11.76
C ALA A 382 -14.68 -0.81 12.60
N ARG A 383 -14.56 -0.90 13.95
CA ARG A 383 -15.71 -0.88 14.86
C ARG A 383 -16.43 0.46 14.82
N ASP A 384 -15.69 1.56 14.90
CA ASP A 384 -16.26 2.92 14.93
C ASP A 384 -16.98 3.29 13.63
N SER A 385 -16.51 2.74 12.49
CA SER A 385 -17.13 2.95 11.17
C SER A 385 -18.18 1.90 10.79
N GLY A 386 -18.47 0.94 11.67
CA GLY A 386 -19.54 -0.03 11.48
C GLY A 386 -19.26 -1.14 10.47
N VAL A 387 -17.98 -1.36 10.08
CA VAL A 387 -17.61 -2.44 9.16
C VAL A 387 -17.10 -3.69 9.85
N ALA A 388 -16.85 -3.65 11.17
CA ALA A 388 -16.53 -4.81 11.98
C ALA A 388 -17.75 -5.75 12.14
N ARG A 389 -17.50 -7.07 12.13
CA ARG A 389 -18.55 -8.10 12.31
C ARG A 389 -18.47 -8.82 13.65
N ILE A 390 -17.33 -8.68 14.37
CA ILE A 390 -17.11 -9.23 15.70
C ILE A 390 -16.36 -8.25 16.59
#